data_69096e9da2c7cfd8d70f6ca4686d3b13
#
_entry.id   69096e9da2c7cfd8d70f6ca4686d3b13
#
_cell.length_a   1.000
_cell.length_b   1.000
_cell.length_c   1.000
_cell.angle_alpha   90.00
_cell.angle_beta   90.00
_cell.angle_gamma   90.00
#
_symmetry.space_group_name_H-M   'P 1'
#
loop_
_entity.id
_entity.type
_entity.pdbx_description
1 polymer ?
#
loop_
_entity_poly.entity_id
_entity_poly.type
_entity_poly.pdbx_seq_one_letter_code
_entity_poly.pdbx_strand_id
1 'polypeptide(L)'
;MKLKLHHINLSSNNVKKMNDFYKNILLLDTETNDLPILERRKGYSGDVEFVTDGNIQTHLAEKDLEVNFKTGHSINPLERGHIAYRTDDLEKFKNHLKSKGIKYSDWGETAVAGW
;
A
#
# COMPACT_ATOMS: atom_id res chain seq x y z
N MET A 1 -14.07 3.05 17.84
CA MET A 1 -13.27 3.00 16.58
C MET A 1 -11.94 2.33 16.86
N LYS A 2 -11.60 1.32 16.08
CA LYS A 2 -10.33 0.59 16.22
C LYS A 2 -9.57 0.63 14.91
N LEU A 3 -8.25 0.69 14.96
CA LEU A 3 -7.37 0.58 13.82
C LEU A 3 -6.66 -0.77 13.86
N LYS A 4 -6.57 -1.40 12.69
CA LYS A 4 -5.78 -2.62 12.50
C LYS A 4 -4.74 -2.37 11.42
N LEU A 5 -3.53 -2.84 11.64
CA LEU A 5 -2.52 -2.82 10.59
C LEU A 5 -2.98 -3.73 9.45
N HIS A 6 -3.04 -3.20 8.25
CA HIS A 6 -3.46 -3.92 7.05
C HIS A 6 -2.26 -4.35 6.22
N HIS A 7 -1.41 -3.43 5.85
CA HIS A 7 -0.22 -3.73 5.07
C HIS A 7 0.92 -2.76 5.32
N ILE A 8 2.11 -3.23 4.95
CA ILE A 8 3.33 -2.43 4.86
C ILE A 8 3.76 -2.47 3.41
N ASN A 9 4.19 -1.33 2.86
CA ASN A 9 4.81 -1.27 1.54
C ASN A 9 6.31 -1.06 1.66
N LEU A 10 7.09 -1.90 1.00
CA LEU A 10 8.54 -1.81 0.91
C LEU A 10 8.94 -1.50 -0.52
N SER A 11 9.79 -0.50 -0.71
CA SER A 11 10.30 -0.12 -2.03
C SER A 11 11.57 -0.88 -2.39
N SER A 12 11.71 -1.24 -3.66
CA SER A 12 12.89 -1.93 -4.17
C SER A 12 13.21 -1.52 -5.60
N ASN A 13 14.49 -1.54 -5.95
CA ASN A 13 14.94 -1.42 -7.33
C ASN A 13 14.78 -2.73 -8.11
N ASN A 14 14.52 -3.84 -7.42
CA ASN A 14 14.35 -5.16 -8.02
C ASN A 14 13.26 -5.93 -7.27
N VAL A 15 12.02 -5.68 -7.63
CA VAL A 15 10.83 -6.29 -7.01
C VAL A 15 10.84 -7.80 -7.14
N LYS A 16 11.24 -8.33 -8.31
CA LYS A 16 11.30 -9.78 -8.53
C LYS A 16 12.25 -10.47 -7.53
N LYS A 17 13.45 -9.93 -7.37
CA LYS A 17 14.45 -10.49 -6.43
C LYS A 17 13.95 -10.41 -4.99
N MET A 18 13.31 -9.31 -4.63
CA MET A 18 12.71 -9.10 -3.31
C MET A 18 11.57 -10.09 -3.07
N ASN A 19 10.68 -10.27 -4.05
CA ASN A 19 9.60 -11.24 -3.98
C ASN A 19 10.11 -12.67 -3.82
N ASP A 20 11.14 -13.07 -4.58
CA ASP A 20 11.76 -14.38 -4.46
C ASP A 20 12.33 -14.63 -3.05
N PHE A 21 12.93 -13.61 -2.42
CA PHE A 21 13.41 -13.69 -1.05
C PHE A 21 12.27 -13.89 -0.05
N TYR A 22 11.22 -13.08 -0.12
CA TYR A 22 10.07 -13.18 0.77
C TYR A 22 9.32 -14.50 0.63
N LYS A 23 9.16 -15.00 -0.60
CA LYS A 23 8.55 -16.31 -0.87
C LYS A 23 9.40 -17.49 -0.43
N ASN A 24 10.66 -17.51 -0.87
CA ASN A 24 11.49 -18.71 -0.83
C ASN A 24 12.37 -18.80 0.43
N ILE A 25 12.74 -17.64 0.99
CA ILE A 25 13.55 -17.59 2.21
C ILE A 25 12.67 -17.38 3.44
N LEU A 26 11.75 -16.39 3.40
CA LEU A 26 10.85 -16.11 4.51
C LEU A 26 9.57 -16.95 4.48
N LEU A 27 9.33 -17.67 3.39
CA LEU A 27 8.20 -18.59 3.21
C LEU A 27 6.82 -17.94 3.33
N LEU A 28 6.71 -16.67 2.93
CA LEU A 28 5.42 -15.97 2.93
C LEU A 28 4.53 -16.45 1.79
N ASP A 29 3.21 -16.44 2.03
CA ASP A 29 2.22 -16.88 1.07
C ASP A 29 1.93 -15.83 0.01
N THR A 30 1.70 -16.26 -1.22
CA THR A 30 1.36 -15.40 -2.35
C THR A 30 0.03 -15.78 -3.00
N GLU A 31 -0.64 -16.81 -2.51
CA GLU A 31 -1.82 -17.40 -3.13
C GLU A 31 -3.06 -17.36 -2.22
N THR A 32 -3.25 -16.25 -1.50
CA THR A 32 -4.44 -16.08 -0.69
C THR A 32 -5.48 -15.21 -1.40
N ASN A 33 -6.77 -15.42 -1.09
CA ASN A 33 -7.86 -14.63 -1.61
C ASN A 33 -7.88 -13.17 -1.09
N ASP A 34 -7.07 -12.88 -0.07
CA ASP A 34 -7.02 -11.56 0.55
C ASP A 34 -6.00 -10.61 -0.11
N LEU A 35 -5.14 -11.14 -0.97
CA LEU A 35 -4.18 -10.31 -1.69
C LEU A 35 -4.85 -9.58 -2.87
N PRO A 36 -4.47 -8.32 -3.14
CA PRO A 36 -5.11 -7.55 -4.18
C PRO A 36 -4.74 -8.02 -5.58
N ILE A 37 -5.66 -7.76 -6.51
CA ILE A 37 -5.40 -7.86 -7.95
C ILE A 37 -5.15 -6.46 -8.47
N LEU A 38 -3.96 -6.22 -9.02
CA LEU A 38 -3.59 -4.92 -9.55
C LEU A 38 -4.28 -4.64 -10.89
N GLU A 39 -5.04 -3.54 -10.93
CA GLU A 39 -5.67 -3.06 -12.15
C GLU A 39 -4.85 -1.93 -12.78
N ARG A 40 -3.97 -2.28 -13.71
CA ARG A 40 -3.06 -1.35 -14.40
C ARG A 40 -3.78 -0.19 -15.08
N ARG A 41 -5.01 -0.42 -15.61
CA ARG A 41 -5.84 0.61 -16.24
C ARG A 41 -6.20 1.78 -15.31
N LYS A 42 -6.10 1.61 -13.99
CA LYS A 42 -6.34 2.66 -13.00
C LYS A 42 -5.12 3.56 -12.77
N GLY A 43 -4.12 3.50 -13.63
CA GLY A 43 -2.99 4.42 -13.64
C GLY A 43 -1.77 3.99 -12.84
N TYR A 44 -1.78 2.80 -12.27
CA TYR A 44 -0.60 2.29 -11.58
C TYR A 44 0.47 1.86 -12.58
N SER A 45 1.70 2.28 -12.34
CA SER A 45 2.89 1.91 -13.14
C SER A 45 3.99 1.33 -12.25
N GLY A 46 4.90 0.57 -12.84
CA GLY A 46 6.00 -0.10 -12.15
C GLY A 46 5.65 -1.50 -11.68
N ASP A 47 6.66 -2.21 -11.20
CA ASP A 47 6.50 -3.56 -10.69
C ASP A 47 5.97 -3.55 -9.27
N VAL A 48 5.09 -4.48 -8.95
CA VAL A 48 4.59 -4.70 -7.60
C VAL A 48 4.24 -6.18 -7.42
N GLU A 49 4.55 -6.68 -6.22
CA GLU A 49 4.17 -8.03 -5.77
C GLU A 49 3.58 -7.94 -4.37
N PHE A 50 2.78 -8.93 -4.03
CA PHE A 50 2.08 -8.99 -2.75
C PHE A 50 2.35 -10.32 -2.06
N VAL A 51 2.70 -10.27 -0.78
CA VAL A 51 2.87 -11.46 0.06
C VAL A 51 2.19 -11.25 1.41
N THR A 52 1.94 -12.33 2.14
CA THR A 52 1.29 -12.25 3.46
C THR A 52 1.83 -13.32 4.40
N ASP A 53 1.84 -13.00 5.69
CA ASP A 53 2.05 -13.97 6.78
C ASP A 53 0.74 -14.58 7.31
N GLY A 54 -0.39 -14.24 6.68
CA GLY A 54 -1.72 -14.63 7.11
C GLY A 54 -2.44 -13.59 7.98
N ASN A 55 -1.75 -12.56 8.47
CA ASN A 55 -2.33 -11.50 9.27
C ASN A 55 -2.28 -10.14 8.58
N ILE A 56 -1.11 -9.74 8.11
CA ILE A 56 -0.91 -8.51 7.36
C ILE A 56 -0.35 -8.81 5.98
N GLN A 57 -0.55 -7.89 5.06
CA GLN A 57 0.07 -7.96 3.73
C GLN A 57 1.38 -7.18 3.73
N THR A 58 2.33 -7.64 2.93
CA THR A 58 3.53 -6.88 2.58
C THR A 58 3.49 -6.62 1.08
N HIS A 59 3.50 -5.37 0.69
CA HIS A 59 3.54 -4.95 -0.70
C HIS A 59 4.99 -4.63 -1.08
N LEU A 60 5.46 -5.23 -2.14
CA LEU A 60 6.81 -5.07 -2.65
C LEU A 60 6.72 -4.26 -3.93
N ALA A 61 7.05 -2.97 -3.87
CA ALA A 61 6.83 -2.05 -4.97
C ALA A 61 8.14 -1.51 -5.54
N GLU A 62 8.12 -1.23 -6.83
CA GLU A 62 9.22 -0.54 -7.49
C GLU A 62 9.37 0.87 -6.93
N LYS A 63 10.61 1.27 -6.67
CA LYS A 63 10.94 2.63 -6.22
C LYS A 63 10.56 3.66 -7.28
N ASP A 64 9.87 4.72 -6.86
CA ASP A 64 9.49 5.82 -7.74
C ASP A 64 9.69 7.17 -7.02
N LEU A 65 10.67 7.93 -7.48
CA LEU A 65 11.02 9.24 -6.90
C LEU A 65 10.07 10.37 -7.32
N GLU A 66 9.18 10.12 -8.28
CA GLU A 66 8.29 11.13 -8.84
C GLU A 66 6.81 10.90 -8.49
N VAL A 67 6.53 9.99 -7.56
CA VAL A 67 5.16 9.55 -7.28
C VAL A 67 4.23 10.70 -6.86
N ASN A 68 4.72 11.68 -6.11
CA ASN A 68 3.93 12.84 -5.69
C ASN A 68 3.56 13.74 -6.88
N PHE A 69 4.44 13.90 -7.84
CA PHE A 69 4.15 14.65 -9.07
C PHE A 69 3.13 13.93 -9.95
N LYS A 70 3.29 12.62 -10.10
CA LYS A 70 2.40 11.79 -10.92
C LYS A 70 0.98 11.72 -10.36
N THR A 71 0.84 11.73 -9.05
CA THR A 71 -0.46 11.58 -8.37
C THR A 71 -1.07 12.91 -7.95
N GLY A 72 -0.29 13.98 -7.88
CA GLY A 72 -0.72 15.28 -7.34
C GLY A 72 -0.96 15.28 -5.83
N HIS A 73 -0.49 14.25 -5.10
CA HIS A 73 -0.67 14.12 -3.65
C HIS A 73 0.62 14.38 -2.89
N SER A 74 0.48 14.95 -1.69
CA SER A 74 1.59 15.21 -0.77
C SER A 74 1.95 13.93 0.00
N ILE A 75 2.71 13.07 -0.65
CA ILE A 75 3.28 11.85 -0.05
C ILE A 75 4.79 11.94 -0.09
N ASN A 76 5.48 10.98 0.55
CA ASN A 76 6.93 10.97 0.51
C ASN A 76 7.43 10.92 -0.95
N PRO A 77 8.12 11.95 -1.45
CA PRO A 77 8.55 12.01 -2.85
C PRO A 77 9.75 11.11 -3.17
N LEU A 78 10.39 10.57 -2.15
CA LEU A 78 11.63 9.80 -2.32
C LEU A 78 11.37 8.32 -2.53
N GLU A 79 10.29 7.79 -1.95
CA GLU A 79 9.98 6.36 -1.98
C GLU A 79 8.46 6.14 -1.98
N ARG A 80 8.05 4.95 -2.41
CA ARG A 80 6.66 4.47 -2.31
C ARG A 80 6.37 3.76 -0.98
N GLY A 81 7.26 3.90 -0.01
CA GLY A 81 7.08 3.26 1.29
C GLY A 81 5.85 3.83 2.01
N HIS A 82 5.06 2.95 2.61
CA HIS A 82 3.93 3.36 3.44
C HIS A 82 3.54 2.28 4.43
N ILE A 83 2.81 2.69 5.45
CA ILE A 83 2.13 1.79 6.39
C ILE A 83 0.63 2.05 6.24
N ALA A 84 -0.15 1.01 6.05
CA ALA A 84 -1.58 1.13 5.91
C ALA A 84 -2.31 0.55 7.11
N TYR A 85 -3.23 1.34 7.64
CA TYR A 85 -4.19 0.92 8.65
C TYR A 85 -5.58 0.86 8.05
N ARG A 86 -6.37 -0.09 8.48
CA ARG A 86 -7.78 -0.17 8.14
C ARG A 86 -8.61 0.26 9.33
N THR A 87 -9.66 1.04 9.08
CA THR A 87 -10.66 1.40 10.09
C THR A 87 -12.02 0.79 9.74
N ASP A 88 -12.83 0.57 10.74
CA ASP A 88 -14.24 0.14 10.59
C ASP A 88 -15.19 1.29 10.24
N ASP A 89 -14.74 2.55 10.39
CA ASP A 89 -15.53 3.76 10.06
C ASP A 89 -14.62 4.87 9.51
N LEU A 90 -14.51 4.92 8.19
CA LEU A 90 -13.62 5.86 7.51
C LEU A 90 -14.05 7.32 7.72
N GLU A 91 -15.34 7.61 7.64
CA GLU A 91 -15.83 8.98 7.77
C GLU A 91 -15.62 9.51 9.20
N LYS A 92 -15.85 8.69 10.20
CA LYS A 92 -15.55 9.03 11.59
C LYS A 92 -14.06 9.30 11.80
N PHE A 93 -13.19 8.50 11.17
CA PHE A 93 -11.75 8.72 11.26
C PHE A 93 -11.31 10.01 10.56
N LYS A 94 -11.85 10.31 9.37
CA LYS A 94 -11.61 11.60 8.69
C LYS A 94 -12.02 12.79 9.57
N ASN A 95 -13.18 12.72 10.20
CA ASN A 95 -13.64 13.75 11.11
C ASN A 95 -12.74 13.90 12.34
N HIS A 96 -12.22 12.79 12.87
CA HIS A 96 -11.24 12.81 13.94
C HIS A 96 -9.96 13.54 13.50
N LEU A 97 -9.42 13.24 12.32
CA LEU A 97 -8.25 13.95 11.80
C LEU A 97 -8.50 15.45 11.66
N LYS A 98 -9.65 15.84 11.13
CA LYS A 98 -10.06 17.25 11.01
C LYS A 98 -10.13 17.94 12.37
N SER A 99 -10.72 17.29 13.37
CA SER A 99 -10.83 17.82 14.74
C SER A 99 -9.47 18.05 15.40
N LYS A 100 -8.45 17.30 14.98
CA LYS A 100 -7.07 17.44 15.47
C LYS A 100 -6.20 18.35 14.60
N GLY A 101 -6.77 18.97 13.57
CA GLY A 101 -6.04 19.83 12.64
C GLY A 101 -5.03 19.09 11.76
N ILE A 102 -5.19 17.78 11.59
CA ILE A 102 -4.29 16.97 10.76
C ILE A 102 -4.71 17.08 9.30
N LYS A 103 -3.78 17.49 8.46
CA LYS A 103 -3.97 17.50 7.00
C LYS A 103 -3.75 16.10 6.43
N TYR A 104 -4.60 15.71 5.50
CA TYR A 104 -4.46 14.43 4.78
C TYR A 104 -4.92 14.59 3.33
N SER A 105 -4.45 13.70 2.48
CA SER A 105 -4.97 13.55 1.11
C SER A 105 -5.98 12.43 1.06
N ASP A 106 -7.15 12.68 0.50
CA ASP A 106 -8.13 11.65 0.19
C ASP A 106 -7.98 11.28 -1.28
N TRP A 107 -7.33 10.15 -1.51
CA TRP A 107 -7.07 9.68 -2.87
C TRP A 107 -8.25 8.92 -3.46
N GLY A 108 -9.22 8.58 -2.64
CA GLY A 108 -10.37 7.81 -3.08
C GLY A 108 -9.97 6.39 -3.51
N GLU A 109 -10.69 5.86 -4.48
CA GLU A 109 -10.40 4.55 -5.03
C GLU A 109 -9.13 4.58 -5.90
N THR A 110 -8.20 3.67 -5.62
CA THR A 110 -6.91 3.60 -6.31
C THR A 110 -6.87 2.48 -7.34
N ALA A 111 -5.71 2.27 -7.98
CA ALA A 111 -5.46 1.15 -8.89
C ALA A 111 -5.51 -0.22 -8.20
N VAL A 112 -5.48 -0.26 -6.87
CA VAL A 112 -5.59 -1.48 -6.07
C VAL A 112 -7.03 -1.62 -5.59
N ALA A 113 -7.72 -2.64 -6.05
CA ALA A 113 -9.14 -2.83 -5.79
C ALA A 113 -9.45 -3.15 -4.32
N GLY A 114 -10.59 -2.68 -3.84
CA GLY A 114 -11.20 -3.10 -2.58
C GLY A 114 -10.62 -2.48 -1.31
N TRP A 115 -10.01 -1.31 -1.40
CA TRP A 115 -9.37 -0.68 -0.22
C TRP A 115 -9.85 0.72 0.06
#